data_13d05210639a184c3c3d0e135d29d981
#
_entry.id   13d05210639a184c3c3d0e135d29d981
#
_cell.length_a   1.000
_cell.length_b   1.000
_cell.length_c   1.000
_cell.angle_alpha   90.00
_cell.angle_beta   90.00
_cell.angle_gamma   90.00
#
_symmetry.space_group_name_H-M   'P 1'
#
loop_
_entity.id
_entity.type
_entity.pdbx_description
1 polymer ?
#
loop_
_entity_poly.entity_id
_entity_poly.type
_entity_poly.pdbx_seq_one_letter_code
_entity_poly.pdbx_strand_id
1 'polypeptide(L)'
;LRSFVMSGMRRMTSRWGPKYSVLNKAFVEDQINPKTNRKRKMYRCAITQDLFPATEMQVDHIDPVIPDRWGRKTKWLGYNWNELLPRLFCSEKNLQAVSKAAHKIKTKEENEKRTDNQKG
;
A
#
# COMPACT_ATOMS: atom_id res chain seq x y z
N LEU A 1 19.70 12.80 4.03
CA LEU A 1 18.66 13.71 3.56
C LEU A 1 17.55 12.98 2.78
N ARG A 2 17.92 12.15 1.80
CA ARG A 2 16.98 11.42 0.96
C ARG A 2 16.06 10.50 1.78
N SER A 3 16.60 9.73 2.71
CA SER A 3 15.82 8.86 3.59
C SER A 3 14.88 9.64 4.50
N PHE A 4 15.34 10.79 4.98
CA PHE A 4 14.53 11.68 5.80
C PHE A 4 13.34 12.23 5.01
N VAL A 5 13.57 12.70 3.79
CA VAL A 5 12.53 13.23 2.90
C VAL A 5 11.52 12.12 2.55
N MET A 6 12.00 10.93 2.16
CA MET A 6 11.12 9.80 1.84
C MET A 6 10.24 9.38 3.02
N SER A 7 10.81 9.31 4.22
CA SER A 7 10.04 8.97 5.43
C SER A 7 8.95 10.01 5.70
N GLY A 8 9.26 11.29 5.52
CA GLY A 8 8.28 12.37 5.68
C GLY A 8 7.15 12.27 4.67
N MET A 9 7.47 12.05 3.40
CA MET A 9 6.47 11.90 2.33
C MET A 9 5.60 10.68 2.53
N ARG A 10 6.17 9.55 2.97
CA ARG A 10 5.39 8.33 3.27
C ARG A 10 4.41 8.56 4.41
N ARG A 11 4.78 9.32 5.43
CA ARG A 11 3.85 9.70 6.50
C ARG A 11 2.74 10.61 5.97
N MET A 12 3.06 11.54 5.07
CA MET A 12 2.07 12.39 4.43
C MET A 12 1.06 11.60 3.60
N THR A 13 1.50 10.52 2.93
CA THR A 13 0.60 9.71 2.10
C THR A 13 -0.48 9.01 2.91
N SER A 14 -0.30 8.81 4.22
CA SER A 14 -1.35 8.23 5.06
C SER A 14 -2.61 9.10 5.10
N ARG A 15 -2.47 10.40 4.79
CA ARG A 15 -3.56 11.38 4.74
C ARG A 15 -4.00 11.70 3.31
N TRP A 16 -3.44 11.00 2.32
CA TRP A 16 -3.77 11.21 0.92
C TRP A 16 -5.24 10.86 0.67
N GLY A 17 -6.04 11.83 0.17
CA GLY A 17 -7.49 11.69 0.01
C GLY A 17 -7.94 10.43 -0.73
N PRO A 18 -7.35 10.09 -1.90
CA PRO A 18 -7.72 8.86 -2.62
C PRO A 18 -7.64 7.58 -1.81
N LYS A 19 -6.76 7.51 -0.80
CA LYS A 19 -6.67 6.33 0.09
C LYS A 19 -7.93 6.14 0.92
N TYR A 20 -8.49 7.21 1.45
CA TYR A 20 -9.76 7.15 2.19
C TYR A 20 -10.89 6.70 1.29
N SER A 21 -10.94 7.22 0.07
CA SER A 21 -11.97 6.87 -0.90
C SER A 21 -11.91 5.38 -1.26
N VAL A 22 -10.71 4.85 -1.51
CA VAL A 22 -10.51 3.42 -1.83
C VAL A 22 -10.92 2.54 -0.66
N LEU A 23 -10.55 2.90 0.56
CA LEU A 23 -10.94 2.13 1.75
C LEU A 23 -12.46 2.16 1.95
N ASN A 24 -13.09 3.33 1.80
CA ASN A 24 -14.54 3.45 1.93
C ASN A 24 -15.28 2.59 0.89
N LYS A 25 -14.78 2.51 -0.33
CA LYS A 25 -15.36 1.65 -1.38
C LYS A 25 -15.19 0.16 -1.09
N ALA A 26 -14.21 -0.21 -0.27
CA ALA A 26 -14.00 -1.60 0.13
C ALA A 26 -14.94 -2.03 1.27
N PHE A 27 -15.64 -1.10 1.89
CA PHE A 27 -16.64 -1.39 2.94
C PHE A 27 -17.75 -2.29 2.38
N VAL A 28 -18.06 -3.35 3.11
CA VAL A 28 -19.09 -4.31 2.72
C VAL A 28 -20.27 -4.26 3.68
N GLU A 29 -20.01 -4.47 4.97
CA GLU A 29 -21.08 -4.53 5.97
C GLU A 29 -20.54 -4.39 7.38
N ASP A 30 -21.44 -4.10 8.32
CA ASP A 30 -21.14 -4.16 9.74
C ASP A 30 -21.36 -5.60 10.24
N GLN A 31 -20.45 -6.09 11.10
CA GLN A 31 -20.59 -7.38 11.77
C GLN A 31 -20.41 -7.21 13.27
N ILE A 32 -21.02 -8.09 14.04
CA ILE A 32 -20.85 -8.09 15.49
C ILE A 32 -19.55 -8.77 15.86
N ASN A 33 -18.70 -8.04 16.61
CA ASN A 33 -17.48 -8.61 17.16
C ASN A 33 -17.85 -9.55 18.32
N PRO A 34 -17.59 -10.86 18.22
CA PRO A 34 -17.98 -11.82 19.28
C PRO A 34 -17.29 -11.58 20.62
N LYS A 35 -16.12 -10.91 20.62
CA LYS A 35 -15.39 -10.61 21.85
C LYS A 35 -15.99 -9.44 22.64
N THR A 36 -16.48 -8.40 21.93
CA THR A 36 -16.97 -7.17 22.54
C THR A 36 -18.47 -7.00 22.45
N ASN A 37 -19.14 -7.83 21.63
CA ASN A 37 -20.57 -7.75 21.30
C ASN A 37 -20.97 -6.39 20.70
N ARG A 38 -20.02 -5.70 20.06
CA ARG A 38 -20.25 -4.41 19.39
C ARG A 38 -20.14 -4.59 17.89
N LYS A 39 -20.88 -3.78 17.14
CA LYS A 39 -20.78 -3.73 15.68
C LYS A 39 -19.41 -3.18 15.27
N ARG A 40 -18.80 -3.79 14.25
CA ARG A 40 -17.59 -3.28 13.63
C ARG A 40 -17.73 -3.34 12.11
N LYS A 41 -17.11 -2.38 11.43
CA LYS A 41 -17.12 -2.33 9.97
C LYS A 41 -16.17 -3.37 9.40
N MET A 42 -16.63 -4.06 8.36
CA MET A 42 -15.84 -5.06 7.64
C MET A 42 -15.58 -4.59 6.22
N TYR A 43 -14.37 -4.84 5.77
CA TYR A 43 -13.87 -4.42 4.46
C TYR A 43 -13.35 -5.63 3.70
N ARG A 44 -13.51 -5.61 2.38
CA ARG A 44 -13.04 -6.69 1.52
C ARG A 44 -11.61 -6.44 1.07
N CYS A 45 -10.73 -7.41 1.29
CA CYS A 45 -9.37 -7.38 0.76
C CYS A 45 -9.38 -7.60 -0.75
N ALA A 46 -8.74 -6.70 -1.52
CA ALA A 46 -8.70 -6.80 -2.97
C ALA A 46 -7.90 -8.01 -3.47
N ILE A 47 -6.96 -8.49 -2.69
CA ILE A 47 -6.12 -9.64 -3.07
C ILE A 47 -6.78 -10.97 -2.72
N THR A 48 -7.20 -11.15 -1.46
CA THR A 48 -7.73 -12.43 -0.97
C THR A 48 -9.24 -12.56 -1.12
N GLN A 49 -9.95 -11.44 -1.29
CA GLN A 49 -11.42 -11.35 -1.35
C GLN A 49 -12.13 -11.70 -0.03
N ASP A 50 -11.37 -11.90 1.05
CA ASP A 50 -11.92 -12.12 2.39
C ASP A 50 -12.25 -10.79 3.07
N LEU A 51 -13.10 -10.88 4.12
CA LEU A 51 -13.50 -9.71 4.90
C LEU A 51 -12.61 -9.55 6.13
N PHE A 52 -12.23 -8.31 6.42
CA PHE A 52 -11.39 -7.96 7.57
C PHE A 52 -11.90 -6.69 8.24
N PRO A 53 -11.71 -6.55 9.57
CA PRO A 53 -12.01 -5.28 10.25
C PRO A 53 -11.01 -4.19 9.83
N ALA A 54 -11.39 -2.93 10.04
CA ALA A 54 -10.56 -1.79 9.64
C ALA A 54 -9.13 -1.85 10.20
N THR A 55 -8.96 -2.38 11.42
CA THR A 55 -7.64 -2.50 12.06
C THR A 55 -6.67 -3.43 11.34
N GLU A 56 -7.19 -4.34 10.51
CA GLU A 56 -6.40 -5.29 9.73
C GLU A 56 -6.28 -4.91 8.26
N MET A 57 -6.84 -3.76 7.87
CA MET A 57 -6.81 -3.27 6.49
C MET A 57 -5.83 -2.12 6.33
N GLN A 58 -5.28 -2.01 5.13
CA GLN A 58 -4.49 -0.85 4.72
C GLN A 58 -4.69 -0.62 3.22
N VAL A 59 -4.28 0.55 2.74
CA VAL A 59 -4.35 0.89 1.33
C VAL A 59 -2.95 0.78 0.74
N ASP A 60 -2.85 0.05 -0.36
CA ASP A 60 -1.60 -0.29 -1.03
C ASP A 60 -1.60 0.24 -2.46
N HIS A 61 -0.41 0.52 -2.99
CA HIS A 61 -0.22 0.84 -4.40
C HIS A 61 -0.23 -0.46 -5.22
N ILE A 62 -1.09 -0.52 -6.24
CA ILE A 62 -1.16 -1.68 -7.15
C ILE A 62 0.16 -1.81 -7.90
N ASP A 63 0.61 -0.72 -8.52
CA ASP A 63 1.94 -0.60 -9.12
C ASP A 63 2.86 0.02 -8.07
N PRO A 64 3.98 -0.63 -7.69
CA PRO A 64 4.83 -0.15 -6.60
C PRO A 64 5.31 1.28 -6.80
N VAL A 65 5.43 2.04 -5.69
CA VAL A 65 5.97 3.40 -5.71
C VAL A 65 7.36 3.42 -6.33
N ILE A 66 8.21 2.47 -5.92
CA ILE A 66 9.53 2.29 -6.51
C ILE A 66 9.43 1.17 -7.56
N PRO A 67 9.55 1.48 -8.87
CA PRO A 67 9.40 0.47 -9.91
C PRO A 67 10.44 -0.64 -9.81
N ASP A 68 10.05 -1.86 -10.19
CA ASP A 68 10.96 -3.01 -10.21
C ASP A 68 12.20 -2.75 -11.08
N ARG A 69 12.02 -2.04 -12.20
CA ARG A 69 13.10 -1.73 -13.14
C ARG A 69 14.23 -0.89 -12.53
N TRP A 70 13.95 -0.18 -11.42
CA TRP A 70 14.98 0.61 -10.74
C TRP A 70 15.93 -0.28 -9.92
N GLY A 71 15.47 -1.45 -9.46
CA GLY A 71 16.23 -2.35 -8.60
C GLY A 71 16.67 -1.68 -7.31
N ARG A 72 17.68 -2.25 -6.65
CA ARG A 72 18.24 -1.70 -5.41
C ARG A 72 19.21 -0.54 -5.65
N LYS A 73 19.65 -0.33 -6.89
CA LYS A 73 20.57 0.74 -7.26
C LYS A 73 20.01 2.13 -6.93
N THR A 74 18.70 2.27 -6.83
CA THR A 74 18.04 3.51 -6.44
C THR A 74 18.58 4.08 -5.13
N LYS A 75 18.99 3.23 -4.19
CA LYS A 75 19.56 3.65 -2.91
C LYS A 75 20.89 4.37 -3.09
N TRP A 76 21.62 4.03 -4.14
CA TRP A 76 22.95 4.58 -4.41
C TRP A 76 22.91 5.76 -5.37
N LEU A 77 22.08 5.67 -6.42
CA LEU A 77 22.01 6.67 -7.50
C LEU A 77 21.02 7.80 -7.21
N GLY A 78 20.15 7.62 -6.22
CA GLY A 78 19.10 8.58 -5.91
C GLY A 78 17.80 8.27 -6.63
N TYR A 79 16.73 8.93 -6.20
CA TYR A 79 15.41 8.77 -6.80
C TYR A 79 15.22 9.73 -7.95
N ASN A 80 14.53 9.27 -9.00
CA ASN A 80 13.95 10.16 -9.99
C ASN A 80 12.68 10.77 -9.40
N TRP A 81 12.79 11.95 -8.82
CA TRP A 81 11.68 12.59 -8.11
C TRP A 81 10.50 12.93 -9.02
N ASN A 82 10.75 13.27 -10.29
CA ASN A 82 9.69 13.59 -11.24
C ASN A 82 8.81 12.39 -11.55
N GLU A 83 9.35 11.17 -11.48
CA GLU A 83 8.60 9.92 -11.64
C GLU A 83 8.03 9.45 -10.31
N LEU A 84 8.80 9.59 -9.22
CA LEU A 84 8.44 9.09 -7.90
C LEU A 84 7.20 9.77 -7.32
N LEU A 85 7.14 11.11 -7.38
CA LEU A 85 6.05 11.87 -6.75
C LEU A 85 4.67 11.50 -7.28
N PRO A 86 4.44 11.41 -8.61
CA PRO A 86 3.13 10.95 -9.11
C PRO A 86 2.81 9.50 -8.74
N ARG A 87 3.82 8.66 -8.53
CA ARG A 87 3.61 7.27 -8.11
C ARG A 87 3.25 7.18 -6.63
N LEU A 88 3.83 8.03 -5.81
CA LEU A 88 3.57 8.08 -4.36
C LEU A 88 2.21 8.71 -4.07
N PHE A 89 1.90 9.85 -4.67
CA PHE A 89 0.65 10.57 -4.54
C PHE A 89 -0.22 10.33 -5.78
N CYS A 90 -0.69 9.10 -5.93
CA CYS A 90 -1.41 8.64 -7.11
C CYS A 90 -2.93 8.74 -6.96
N SER A 91 -3.64 8.52 -8.08
CA SER A 91 -5.11 8.44 -8.08
C SER A 91 -5.58 7.11 -7.50
N GLU A 92 -6.90 7.02 -7.24
CA GLU A 92 -7.54 5.78 -6.78
C GLU A 92 -7.27 4.58 -7.70
N LYS A 93 -7.07 4.83 -9.00
CA LYS A 93 -6.85 3.77 -9.99
C LYS A 93 -5.63 2.91 -9.69
N ASN A 94 -4.63 3.47 -9.00
CA ASN A 94 -3.43 2.74 -8.61
C ASN A 94 -3.43 2.34 -7.13
N LEU A 95 -4.56 2.44 -6.45
CA LEU A 95 -4.69 2.08 -5.04
C LEU A 95 -5.66 0.91 -4.86
N GLN A 96 -5.40 0.08 -3.87
CA GLN A 96 -6.29 -1.01 -3.48
C GLN A 96 -6.30 -1.16 -1.97
N ALA A 97 -7.45 -1.56 -1.43
CA ALA A 97 -7.58 -1.88 -0.01
C ALA A 97 -7.27 -3.36 0.18
N VAL A 98 -6.30 -3.66 1.04
CA VAL A 98 -5.83 -5.03 1.26
C VAL A 98 -5.64 -5.29 2.75
N SER A 99 -5.65 -6.56 3.15
CA SER A 99 -5.28 -6.93 4.50
C SER A 99 -3.78 -6.73 4.71
N LYS A 100 -3.38 -6.44 5.94
CA LYS A 100 -1.96 -6.27 6.29
C LYS A 100 -1.15 -7.54 5.97
N ALA A 101 -1.75 -8.71 6.16
CA ALA A 101 -1.10 -9.98 5.84
C ALA A 101 -0.83 -10.13 4.34
N ALA A 102 -1.84 -9.83 3.50
CA ALA A 102 -1.69 -9.89 2.04
C ALA A 102 -0.67 -8.86 1.54
N HIS A 103 -0.68 -7.66 2.11
CA HIS A 103 0.29 -6.61 1.78
C HIS A 103 1.73 -7.04 2.09
N LYS A 104 1.93 -7.71 3.21
CA LYS A 104 3.25 -8.21 3.61
C LYS A 104 3.80 -9.21 2.58
N ILE A 105 2.95 -10.12 2.10
CA ILE A 105 3.32 -11.09 1.08
C ILE A 105 3.67 -10.38 -0.25
N LYS A 106 2.82 -9.44 -0.67
CA LYS A 106 3.04 -8.65 -1.89
C LYS A 106 4.35 -7.88 -1.83
N THR A 107 4.65 -7.23 -0.72
CA THR A 107 5.89 -6.47 -0.52
C THR A 107 7.12 -7.39 -0.66
N LYS A 108 7.06 -8.59 -0.10
CA LYS A 108 8.13 -9.56 -0.22
C LYS A 108 8.38 -9.94 -1.68
N GLU A 109 7.33 -10.22 -2.44
CA GLU A 109 7.42 -10.55 -3.87
C GLU A 109 8.01 -9.40 -4.68
N GLU A 110 7.60 -8.16 -4.41
CA GLU A 110 8.13 -6.97 -5.09
C GLU A 110 9.63 -6.78 -4.80
N ASN A 111 10.05 -7.02 -3.57
CA ASN A 111 11.47 -6.93 -3.20
C ASN A 111 12.31 -8.00 -3.90
N GLU A 112 11.79 -9.20 -4.06
CA GLU A 112 12.44 -10.28 -4.81
C GLU A 112 12.63 -9.90 -6.28
N LYS A 113 11.59 -9.33 -6.91
CA LYS A 113 11.66 -8.87 -8.31
C LYS A 113 12.71 -7.78 -8.50
N ARG A 114 12.81 -6.82 -7.57
CA ARG A 114 13.83 -5.77 -7.63
C ARG A 114 15.24 -6.34 -7.48
N THR A 115 15.41 -7.35 -6.64
CA THR A 115 16.68 -8.03 -6.48
C THR A 115 17.09 -8.75 -7.77
N ASP A 116 16.14 -9.42 -8.44
CA ASP A 116 16.39 -10.09 -9.71
C ASP A 116 16.77 -9.09 -10.80
N ASN A 117 16.06 -7.96 -10.89
CA ASN A 117 16.39 -6.89 -11.84
C ASN A 117 17.78 -6.30 -11.60
N GLN A 118 18.22 -6.23 -10.35
CA GLN A 118 19.57 -5.77 -10.01
C GLN A 118 20.64 -6.77 -10.45
N LYS A 119 20.36 -8.06 -10.37
CA LYS A 119 21.28 -9.12 -10.78
C LYS A 119 21.39 -9.24 -12.30
N GLY A 120 20.37 -8.91 -13.01
CA GLY A 120 20.35 -8.90 -14.46
C GLY A 120 20.89 -7.58 -14.99
#